data_0bbd1214f6a8e4222cea9f0e698eb9e6
#
_entry.id   0bbd1214f6a8e4222cea9f0e698eb9e6
#
_cell.length_a   1.000
_cell.length_b   1.000
_cell.length_c   1.000
_cell.angle_alpha   90.00
_cell.angle_beta   90.00
_cell.angle_gamma   90.00
#
_symmetry.space_group_name_H-M   'P 1'
#
loop_
_entity.id
_entity.type
_entity.pdbx_description
1 polymer ?
#
loop_
_entity_poly.entity_id
_entity_poly.type
_entity_poly.pdbx_seq_one_letter_code
_entity_poly.pdbx_strand_id
1 'polypeptide(L)'
;MVFDTIIKNGLTVDFQNMKTVTRTLYIKDGLLAQGAEGDTANAVIDAKGHYVLPGLIDEHVHLNAFNSNIGANADLLCIPMGVTTAVDAGTCGWTNFEGFYNYNIVRYVPNVLAYLHVSPYGVHSGCIHEENHDPADFNEAEIVKMAVKYRDTIRGLKVRMCTATLGDYGIAPLKRAVEIAGRIEQATGRFCVVDVHYDNLPQNVTVQEILETLRPGDVISHVMQIHGETMFTADGHVREDLKQARQRGIWIDDCHGRVHWSFDTLKKAYADGFYPDIISSDVVRISTFVRPGSSLVHSMCVCSAAGMSELEIFKAVTQTPARALGILDRAGTLDVGKPADICIMDVRNSLETYQDWWGGPCKGNKCFIPLMTLKDGVIVYRQTFF
;
A
#
# COMPACT_ATOMS: atom_id res chain seq x y z
N MET A 1 -13.47 -8.50 -34.12
CA MET A 1 -12.56 -7.35 -33.83
C MET A 1 -11.15 -7.92 -33.60
N VAL A 2 -10.09 -7.19 -33.96
CA VAL A 2 -8.72 -7.61 -33.65
C VAL A 2 -8.24 -6.84 -32.40
N PHE A 3 -7.97 -7.56 -31.32
CA PHE A 3 -7.44 -7.03 -30.06
C PHE A 3 -5.91 -7.01 -30.10
N ASP A 4 -5.30 -6.25 -29.18
CA ASP A 4 -3.85 -6.27 -29.05
C ASP A 4 -3.41 -7.53 -28.32
N THR A 5 -4.13 -7.87 -27.24
CA THR A 5 -3.87 -9.09 -26.44
C THR A 5 -5.20 -9.70 -25.95
N ILE A 6 -5.27 -11.03 -25.96
CA ILE A 6 -6.32 -11.80 -25.27
C ILE A 6 -5.63 -12.67 -24.21
N ILE A 7 -6.12 -12.59 -22.95
CA ILE A 7 -5.69 -13.47 -21.85
C ILE A 7 -6.79 -14.50 -21.61
N LYS A 8 -6.48 -15.79 -21.81
CA LYS A 8 -7.42 -16.91 -21.70
C LYS A 8 -7.11 -17.79 -20.49
N ASN A 9 -8.10 -18.57 -20.06
CA ASN A 9 -7.98 -19.60 -19.02
C ASN A 9 -7.47 -19.06 -17.68
N GLY A 10 -7.76 -17.78 -17.36
CA GLY A 10 -7.38 -17.14 -16.11
C GLY A 10 -8.48 -17.21 -15.05
N LEU A 11 -8.08 -17.38 -13.78
CA LEU A 11 -8.97 -17.25 -12.63
C LEU A 11 -8.96 -15.78 -12.17
N THR A 12 -10.04 -15.06 -12.38
CA THR A 12 -10.25 -13.71 -11.83
C THR A 12 -11.01 -13.80 -10.49
N VAL A 13 -10.97 -12.73 -9.70
CA VAL A 13 -11.67 -12.66 -8.42
C VAL A 13 -12.87 -11.71 -8.51
N ASP A 14 -14.02 -12.22 -8.15
CA ASP A 14 -15.23 -11.44 -7.86
C ASP A 14 -15.17 -11.06 -6.36
N PHE A 15 -14.69 -9.86 -6.07
CA PHE A 15 -14.54 -9.38 -4.70
C PHE A 15 -15.87 -9.06 -3.99
N GLN A 16 -16.96 -8.91 -4.73
CA GLN A 16 -18.26 -8.71 -4.13
C GLN A 16 -18.80 -10.00 -3.50
N ASN A 17 -18.61 -11.12 -4.20
CA ASN A 17 -19.09 -12.44 -3.76
C ASN A 17 -17.96 -13.31 -3.18
N MET A 18 -16.73 -12.79 -3.07
CA MET A 18 -15.54 -13.48 -2.58
C MET A 18 -15.36 -14.88 -3.20
N LYS A 19 -15.37 -14.92 -4.54
CA LYS A 19 -15.21 -16.16 -5.31
C LYS A 19 -14.35 -15.97 -6.54
N THR A 20 -13.80 -17.07 -7.03
CA THR A 20 -13.07 -17.11 -8.30
C THR A 20 -14.00 -17.36 -9.47
N VAL A 21 -13.69 -16.74 -10.61
CA VAL A 21 -14.43 -16.89 -11.87
C VAL A 21 -13.43 -17.07 -13.01
N THR A 22 -13.58 -18.12 -13.82
CA THR A 22 -12.80 -18.25 -15.06
C THR A 22 -13.28 -17.21 -16.06
N ARG A 23 -12.36 -16.37 -16.56
CA ARG A 23 -12.68 -15.26 -17.45
C ARG A 23 -11.63 -15.11 -18.54
N THR A 24 -12.07 -14.76 -19.74
CA THR A 24 -11.19 -14.26 -20.81
C THR A 24 -11.18 -12.74 -20.74
N LEU A 25 -9.99 -12.14 -20.78
CA LEU A 25 -9.80 -10.70 -20.83
C LEU A 25 -9.33 -10.29 -22.22
N TYR A 26 -9.83 -9.18 -22.69
CA TYR A 26 -9.51 -8.58 -23.98
C TYR A 26 -8.87 -7.22 -23.74
N ILE A 27 -7.75 -6.96 -24.42
CA ILE A 27 -6.99 -5.71 -24.28
C ILE A 27 -6.91 -5.04 -25.66
N LYS A 28 -7.28 -3.78 -25.71
CA LYS A 28 -7.23 -2.93 -26.88
C LYS A 28 -6.77 -1.53 -26.50
N ASP A 29 -5.75 -1.04 -27.19
CA ASP A 29 -5.17 0.29 -27.00
C ASP A 29 -4.82 0.58 -25.51
N GLY A 30 -4.25 -0.41 -24.83
CA GLY A 30 -3.86 -0.33 -23.43
C GLY A 30 -4.98 -0.48 -22.40
N LEU A 31 -6.22 -0.62 -22.83
CA LEU A 31 -7.40 -0.71 -21.96
C LEU A 31 -8.02 -2.11 -22.01
N LEU A 32 -8.66 -2.49 -20.89
CA LEU A 32 -9.58 -3.64 -20.86
C LEU A 32 -10.81 -3.35 -21.75
N ALA A 33 -11.14 -4.28 -22.62
CA ALA A 33 -12.20 -4.10 -23.61
C ALA A 33 -13.23 -5.22 -23.56
N GLN A 34 -14.43 -4.94 -24.11
CA GLN A 34 -15.46 -5.95 -24.31
C GLN A 34 -15.11 -6.78 -25.54
N GLY A 35 -15.00 -8.09 -25.37
CA GLY A 35 -14.80 -9.04 -26.46
C GLY A 35 -15.79 -10.20 -26.39
N ALA A 36 -15.78 -11.05 -27.43
CA ALA A 36 -16.59 -12.22 -27.55
C ALA A 36 -15.79 -13.45 -27.97
N GLU A 37 -16.39 -14.62 -27.78
CA GLU A 37 -15.81 -15.87 -28.28
C GLU A 37 -15.68 -15.82 -29.82
N GLY A 38 -14.50 -16.22 -30.31
CA GLY A 38 -14.16 -16.16 -31.75
C GLY A 38 -13.41 -14.88 -32.15
N ASP A 39 -13.32 -13.86 -31.30
CA ASP A 39 -12.45 -12.70 -31.55
C ASP A 39 -10.98 -13.10 -31.62
N THR A 40 -10.21 -12.33 -32.39
CA THR A 40 -8.76 -12.57 -32.62
C THR A 40 -7.93 -11.47 -31.97
N ALA A 41 -6.64 -11.75 -31.76
CA ALA A 41 -5.69 -10.78 -31.22
C ALA A 41 -4.30 -10.95 -31.86
N ASN A 42 -3.50 -9.89 -31.77
CA ASN A 42 -2.09 -9.92 -32.17
C ASN A 42 -1.28 -10.86 -31.25
N ALA A 43 -1.64 -10.94 -29.98
CA ALA A 43 -1.03 -11.85 -29.00
C ALA A 43 -2.12 -12.57 -28.18
N VAL A 44 -1.85 -13.84 -27.83
CA VAL A 44 -2.70 -14.61 -26.93
C VAL A 44 -1.83 -15.13 -25.80
N ILE A 45 -2.25 -14.83 -24.57
CA ILE A 45 -1.64 -15.32 -23.34
C ILE A 45 -2.57 -16.39 -22.76
N ASP A 46 -2.05 -17.58 -22.54
CA ASP A 46 -2.73 -18.63 -21.80
C ASP A 46 -2.31 -18.54 -20.33
N ALA A 47 -3.24 -18.13 -19.47
CA ALA A 47 -2.98 -18.03 -18.04
C ALA A 47 -2.96 -19.40 -17.33
N LYS A 48 -3.25 -20.50 -18.04
CA LYS A 48 -3.11 -21.89 -17.55
C LYS A 48 -3.79 -22.19 -16.21
N GLY A 49 -4.86 -21.50 -15.90
CA GLY A 49 -5.58 -21.62 -14.63
C GLY A 49 -4.95 -20.85 -13.46
N HIS A 50 -3.92 -20.06 -13.70
CA HIS A 50 -3.38 -19.15 -12.69
C HIS A 50 -4.30 -17.95 -12.45
N TYR A 51 -4.14 -17.29 -11.33
CA TYR A 51 -4.88 -16.07 -11.04
C TYR A 51 -4.51 -14.95 -12.00
N VAL A 52 -5.52 -14.24 -12.47
CA VAL A 52 -5.38 -13.00 -13.24
C VAL A 52 -6.03 -11.90 -12.41
N LEU A 53 -5.19 -11.11 -11.76
CA LEU A 53 -5.58 -10.06 -10.83
C LEU A 53 -5.41 -8.69 -11.48
N PRO A 54 -6.13 -7.67 -11.01
CA PRO A 54 -5.70 -6.29 -11.25
C PRO A 54 -4.24 -6.14 -10.83
N GLY A 55 -3.49 -5.26 -11.47
CA GLY A 55 -2.16 -4.92 -11.02
C GLY A 55 -2.18 -4.59 -9.52
N LEU A 56 -1.25 -5.15 -8.77
CA LEU A 56 -1.21 -4.97 -7.32
C LEU A 56 -0.91 -3.52 -6.97
N ILE A 57 -1.38 -3.09 -5.80
CA ILE A 57 -1.18 -1.75 -5.26
C ILE A 57 -0.42 -1.89 -3.95
N ASP A 58 0.79 -1.33 -3.89
CA ASP A 58 1.55 -1.18 -2.65
C ASP A 58 1.29 0.23 -2.10
N GLU A 59 0.41 0.32 -1.11
CA GLU A 59 -0.11 1.59 -0.60
C GLU A 59 0.89 2.34 0.29
N HIS A 60 1.96 1.66 0.73
CA HIS A 60 2.96 2.25 1.61
C HIS A 60 4.37 1.72 1.29
N VAL A 61 5.18 2.55 0.64
CA VAL A 61 6.56 2.23 0.24
C VAL A 61 7.38 3.52 0.12
N HIS A 62 8.71 3.45 0.07
CA HIS A 62 9.58 4.62 -0.07
C HIS A 62 10.38 4.57 -1.38
N LEU A 63 10.14 5.51 -2.30
CA LEU A 63 10.56 5.41 -3.71
C LEU A 63 11.46 6.55 -4.22
N ASN A 64 11.86 7.50 -3.37
CA ASN A 64 12.80 8.56 -3.78
C ASN A 64 14.24 8.04 -3.80
N ALA A 65 14.57 7.22 -4.81
CA ALA A 65 15.82 6.47 -4.90
C ALA A 65 17.09 7.32 -5.06
N PHE A 66 16.97 8.50 -5.68
CA PHE A 66 18.13 9.32 -6.02
C PHE A 66 18.46 10.39 -4.97
N ASN A 67 17.45 10.85 -4.23
CA ASN A 67 17.61 11.96 -3.28
C ASN A 67 17.34 11.54 -1.84
N SER A 68 17.27 10.24 -1.56
CA SER A 68 17.03 9.70 -0.23
C SER A 68 17.88 8.45 0.00
N ASN A 69 18.34 8.25 1.22
CA ASN A 69 19.05 7.02 1.62
C ASN A 69 18.08 5.86 1.89
N ILE A 70 16.79 6.15 2.12
CA ILE A 70 15.76 5.14 2.37
C ILE A 70 14.98 4.77 1.10
N GLY A 71 14.93 5.65 0.11
CA GLY A 71 14.18 5.43 -1.11
C GLY A 71 14.77 4.32 -1.98
N ALA A 72 13.91 3.46 -2.48
CA ALA A 72 14.23 2.38 -3.39
C ALA A 72 13.76 2.68 -4.81
N ASN A 73 14.22 1.91 -5.80
CA ASN A 73 13.81 2.08 -7.19
C ASN A 73 12.50 1.32 -7.44
N ALA A 74 11.45 2.04 -7.88
CA ALA A 74 10.12 1.47 -8.09
C ALA A 74 10.11 0.38 -9.17
N ASP A 75 10.85 0.55 -10.27
CA ASP A 75 10.85 -0.43 -11.37
C ASP A 75 11.39 -1.78 -10.91
N LEU A 76 12.43 -1.77 -10.06
CA LEU A 76 13.05 -2.99 -9.53
C LEU A 76 12.23 -3.66 -8.45
N LEU A 77 11.53 -2.88 -7.61
CA LEU A 77 10.77 -3.41 -6.49
C LEU A 77 9.33 -3.77 -6.85
N CYS A 78 8.67 -2.95 -7.67
CA CYS A 78 7.26 -3.10 -7.94
C CYS A 78 6.99 -4.07 -9.10
N ILE A 79 7.62 -3.86 -10.23
CA ILE A 79 7.27 -4.57 -11.47
C ILE A 79 7.44 -6.10 -11.37
N PRO A 80 8.55 -6.65 -10.83
CA PRO A 80 8.69 -8.10 -10.64
C PRO A 80 7.75 -8.70 -9.60
N MET A 81 7.17 -7.86 -8.75
CA MET A 81 6.20 -8.26 -7.70
C MET A 81 4.74 -8.13 -8.15
N GLY A 82 4.49 -7.78 -9.43
CA GLY A 82 3.11 -7.60 -9.93
C GLY A 82 2.48 -6.26 -9.55
N VAL A 83 3.23 -5.37 -8.92
CA VAL A 83 2.77 -4.05 -8.47
C VAL A 83 2.82 -3.06 -9.63
N THR A 84 1.67 -2.52 -10.03
CA THR A 84 1.55 -1.52 -11.10
C THR A 84 1.25 -0.13 -10.57
N THR A 85 0.87 -0.02 -9.30
CA THR A 85 0.67 1.25 -8.60
C THR A 85 1.30 1.17 -7.21
N ALA A 86 2.05 2.19 -6.83
CA ALA A 86 2.68 2.28 -5.51
C ALA A 86 2.52 3.69 -4.93
N VAL A 87 2.46 3.81 -3.60
CA VAL A 87 2.34 5.09 -2.90
C VAL A 87 3.60 5.34 -2.10
N ASP A 88 4.32 6.40 -2.44
CA ASP A 88 5.44 6.86 -1.60
C ASP A 88 4.87 7.49 -0.32
N ALA A 89 5.17 6.87 0.81
CA ALA A 89 4.60 7.22 2.11
C ALA A 89 5.40 8.32 2.82
N GLY A 90 5.59 9.45 2.15
CA GLY A 90 6.16 10.64 2.77
C GLY A 90 7.68 10.65 2.81
N THR A 91 8.37 10.00 1.87
CA THR A 91 9.83 10.17 1.74
C THR A 91 10.19 11.64 1.57
N CYS A 92 9.30 12.43 0.95
CA CYS A 92 9.47 13.86 0.71
C CYS A 92 8.41 14.70 1.43
N GLY A 93 8.83 15.89 1.86
CA GLY A 93 7.95 17.00 2.21
C GLY A 93 7.89 18.03 1.09
N TRP A 94 7.27 19.19 1.37
CA TRP A 94 7.02 20.23 0.37
C TRP A 94 8.30 20.85 -0.24
N THR A 95 9.43 20.81 0.46
CA THR A 95 10.70 21.41 0.00
C THR A 95 11.39 20.59 -1.10
N ASN A 96 11.22 19.28 -1.14
CA ASN A 96 11.97 18.37 -2.01
C ASN A 96 11.08 17.49 -2.90
N PHE A 97 9.74 17.61 -2.80
CA PHE A 97 8.80 16.81 -3.59
C PHE A 97 8.93 17.06 -5.09
N GLU A 98 9.15 18.31 -5.52
CA GLU A 98 9.29 18.63 -6.95
C GLU A 98 10.49 17.93 -7.59
N GLY A 99 11.59 17.82 -6.85
CA GLY A 99 12.74 17.02 -7.29
C GLY A 99 12.40 15.54 -7.42
N PHE A 100 11.71 14.98 -6.43
CA PHE A 100 11.25 13.60 -6.48
C PHE A 100 10.30 13.35 -7.67
N TYR A 101 9.34 14.24 -7.91
CA TYR A 101 8.43 14.12 -9.04
C TYR A 101 9.18 14.11 -10.37
N ASN A 102 10.04 15.10 -10.62
CA ASN A 102 10.70 15.30 -11.92
C ASN A 102 11.79 14.24 -12.22
N TYR A 103 12.49 13.73 -11.21
CA TYR A 103 13.62 12.83 -11.41
C TYR A 103 13.29 11.34 -11.18
N ASN A 104 12.20 11.05 -10.45
CA ASN A 104 11.80 9.69 -10.15
C ASN A 104 10.39 9.38 -10.68
N ILE A 105 9.34 10.02 -10.15
CA ILE A 105 7.94 9.62 -10.38
C ILE A 105 7.59 9.54 -11.87
N VAL A 106 7.90 10.59 -12.65
CA VAL A 106 7.57 10.65 -14.09
C VAL A 106 8.38 9.69 -14.96
N ARG A 107 9.34 8.98 -14.40
CA ARG A 107 10.24 8.07 -15.13
C ARG A 107 10.01 6.60 -14.79
N TYR A 108 9.30 6.32 -13.73
CA TYR A 108 8.99 4.96 -13.31
C TYR A 108 7.90 4.34 -14.20
N VAL A 109 8.00 3.04 -14.42
CA VAL A 109 7.00 2.24 -15.14
C VAL A 109 5.70 2.09 -14.33
N PRO A 110 5.74 1.75 -13.03
CA PRO A 110 4.51 1.74 -12.23
C PRO A 110 3.99 3.16 -12.02
N ASN A 111 2.68 3.31 -11.80
CA ASN A 111 2.10 4.54 -11.31
C ASN A 111 2.59 4.81 -9.89
N VAL A 112 3.32 5.89 -9.68
CA VAL A 112 3.74 6.29 -8.34
C VAL A 112 2.89 7.47 -7.89
N LEU A 113 2.12 7.23 -6.84
CA LEU A 113 1.38 8.23 -6.07
C LEU A 113 2.19 8.59 -4.82
N ALA A 114 1.75 9.58 -4.06
CA ALA A 114 2.46 9.97 -2.86
C ALA A 114 1.53 10.51 -1.76
N TYR A 115 1.89 10.26 -0.53
CA TYR A 115 1.52 11.06 0.62
C TYR A 115 2.62 12.08 0.88
N LEU A 116 2.28 13.36 0.87
CA LEU A 116 3.24 14.42 1.15
C LEU A 116 3.46 14.50 2.66
N HIS A 117 4.71 14.40 3.10
CA HIS A 117 4.99 14.50 4.53
C HIS A 117 4.73 15.91 5.06
N VAL A 118 4.15 16.03 6.25
CA VAL A 118 3.90 17.34 6.90
C VAL A 118 5.20 18.05 7.30
N SER A 119 6.26 17.29 7.65
CA SER A 119 7.60 17.83 7.85
C SER A 119 8.19 18.33 6.52
N PRO A 120 8.91 19.47 6.52
CA PRO A 120 9.39 20.11 5.29
C PRO A 120 10.19 19.21 4.35
N TYR A 121 11.01 18.32 4.89
CA TYR A 121 11.91 17.43 4.12
C TYR A 121 11.42 15.98 4.03
N GLY A 122 10.32 15.63 4.71
CA GLY A 122 9.82 14.28 4.80
C GLY A 122 10.67 13.36 5.69
N VAL A 123 10.41 12.06 5.63
CA VAL A 123 11.21 11.03 6.34
C VAL A 123 12.69 11.06 5.92
N HIS A 124 12.98 11.57 4.74
CA HIS A 124 14.36 11.79 4.27
C HIS A 124 15.20 12.64 5.23
N SER A 125 14.58 13.59 5.94
CA SER A 125 15.31 14.47 6.88
C SER A 125 16.00 13.72 8.01
N GLY A 126 15.49 12.59 8.45
CA GLY A 126 16.08 11.76 9.50
C GLY A 126 17.51 11.25 9.23
N CYS A 127 18.00 11.45 8.02
CA CYS A 127 19.38 11.12 7.63
C CYS A 127 20.35 12.30 7.76
N ILE A 128 19.82 13.52 7.79
CA ILE A 128 20.58 14.78 7.78
C ILE A 128 20.22 15.62 9.00
N HIS A 129 18.94 15.64 9.36
CA HIS A 129 18.36 16.35 10.49
C HIS A 129 17.34 15.47 11.18
N GLU A 130 17.03 15.76 12.43
CA GLU A 130 15.87 15.19 13.09
C GLU A 130 14.60 15.58 12.31
N GLU A 131 13.67 14.66 12.21
CA GLU A 131 12.39 14.90 11.58
C GLU A 131 11.58 15.86 12.42
N ASN A 132 11.26 17.02 11.85
CA ASN A 132 10.55 18.07 12.59
C ASN A 132 9.05 17.81 12.60
N HIS A 133 8.48 17.63 13.77
CA HIS A 133 7.05 17.47 14.02
C HIS A 133 6.44 18.63 14.83
N ASP A 134 7.13 19.77 14.92
CA ASP A 134 6.52 21.00 15.45
C ASP A 134 5.36 21.44 14.53
N PRO A 135 4.10 21.44 15.02
CA PRO A 135 2.97 21.85 14.18
C PRO A 135 3.05 23.30 13.69
N ALA A 136 3.83 24.16 14.37
CA ALA A 136 4.04 25.54 13.97
C ALA A 136 4.89 25.65 12.68
N ASP A 137 5.74 24.66 12.43
CA ASP A 137 6.59 24.62 11.24
C ASP A 137 5.94 23.91 10.05
N PHE A 138 4.73 23.37 10.20
CA PHE A 138 3.95 22.82 9.09
C PHE A 138 3.45 23.97 8.20
N ASN A 139 4.21 24.25 7.17
CA ASN A 139 3.90 25.35 6.24
C ASN A 139 2.68 25.02 5.39
N GLU A 140 1.48 25.30 5.93
CA GLU A 140 0.19 25.03 5.27
C GLU A 140 0.15 25.54 3.84
N ALA A 141 0.60 26.80 3.61
CA ALA A 141 0.52 27.44 2.30
C ALA A 141 1.33 26.67 1.24
N GLU A 142 2.57 26.26 1.57
CA GLU A 142 3.41 25.50 0.64
C GLU A 142 2.94 24.05 0.49
N ILE A 143 2.44 23.41 1.55
CA ILE A 143 1.86 22.05 1.49
C ILE A 143 0.64 22.05 0.58
N VAL A 144 -0.31 22.98 0.76
CA VAL A 144 -1.52 23.10 -0.07
C VAL A 144 -1.15 23.41 -1.52
N LYS A 145 -0.24 24.36 -1.74
CA LYS A 145 0.26 24.72 -3.09
C LYS A 145 0.86 23.50 -3.80
N MET A 146 1.65 22.69 -3.09
CA MET A 146 2.25 21.47 -3.64
C MET A 146 1.19 20.43 -3.98
N ALA A 147 0.23 20.21 -3.09
CA ALA A 147 -0.87 19.27 -3.30
C ALA A 147 -1.78 19.68 -4.48
N VAL A 148 -2.03 20.98 -4.67
CA VAL A 148 -2.77 21.50 -5.82
C VAL A 148 -1.98 21.34 -7.11
N LYS A 149 -0.69 21.69 -7.11
CA LYS A 149 0.19 21.58 -8.29
C LYS A 149 0.32 20.13 -8.78
N TYR A 150 0.44 19.18 -7.88
CA TYR A 150 0.62 17.76 -8.17
C TYR A 150 -0.60 16.92 -7.78
N ARG A 151 -1.80 17.47 -7.95
CA ARG A 151 -3.08 16.89 -7.51
C ARG A 151 -3.34 15.46 -8.01
N ASP A 152 -2.77 15.08 -9.14
CA ASP A 152 -2.95 13.73 -9.71
C ASP A 152 -1.97 12.71 -9.13
N THR A 153 -0.94 13.17 -8.44
CA THR A 153 0.09 12.36 -7.80
C THR A 153 -0.05 12.35 -6.28
N ILE A 154 -0.21 13.53 -5.64
CA ILE A 154 -0.37 13.64 -4.19
C ILE A 154 -1.80 13.26 -3.82
N ARG A 155 -1.96 12.19 -3.03
CA ARG A 155 -3.25 11.64 -2.58
C ARG A 155 -3.57 11.98 -1.13
N GLY A 156 -2.59 12.40 -0.38
CA GLY A 156 -2.77 12.67 1.04
C GLY A 156 -1.54 13.26 1.69
N LEU A 157 -1.58 13.28 3.01
CA LEU A 157 -0.49 13.71 3.87
C LEU A 157 0.02 12.53 4.68
N LYS A 158 1.32 12.55 5.00
CA LYS A 158 1.98 11.63 5.93
C LYS A 158 2.31 12.35 7.22
N VAL A 159 2.00 11.71 8.35
CA VAL A 159 2.44 12.13 9.68
C VAL A 159 2.92 10.92 10.48
N ARG A 160 3.98 11.08 11.27
CA ARG A 160 4.50 10.02 12.13
C ARG A 160 4.20 10.30 13.60
N MET A 161 3.49 9.36 14.22
CA MET A 161 3.09 9.41 15.63
C MET A 161 3.90 8.36 16.39
N CYS A 162 5.11 8.71 16.76
CA CYS A 162 6.01 7.84 17.53
C CYS A 162 6.97 8.64 18.42
N THR A 163 7.53 7.99 19.44
CA THR A 163 8.46 8.61 20.41
C THR A 163 9.65 9.30 19.72
N ALA A 164 10.10 8.75 18.58
CA ALA A 164 11.26 9.30 17.87
C ALA A 164 10.99 10.68 17.23
N THR A 165 9.74 11.08 17.08
CA THR A 165 9.36 12.30 16.32
C THR A 165 8.53 13.29 17.12
N LEU A 166 7.72 12.83 18.08
CA LEU A 166 6.69 13.68 18.70
C LEU A 166 7.20 14.60 19.80
N GLY A 167 8.27 14.23 20.52
CA GLY A 167 8.70 15.02 21.67
C GLY A 167 7.53 15.36 22.61
N ASP A 168 7.40 16.64 22.96
CA ASP A 168 6.35 17.16 23.86
C ASP A 168 5.08 17.60 23.13
N TYR A 169 5.01 17.50 21.79
CA TYR A 169 3.87 18.01 21.00
C TYR A 169 2.58 17.19 21.13
N GLY A 170 2.67 15.98 21.65
CA GLY A 170 1.50 15.13 21.89
C GLY A 170 0.73 14.85 20.58
N ILE A 171 -0.60 14.99 20.64
CA ILE A 171 -1.50 14.77 19.50
C ILE A 171 -1.55 15.96 18.51
N ALA A 172 -0.92 17.09 18.81
CA ALA A 172 -1.03 18.31 18.00
C ALA A 172 -0.56 18.18 16.57
N PRO A 173 0.54 17.46 16.24
CA PRO A 173 0.95 17.22 14.85
C PRO A 173 -0.11 16.54 14.01
N LEU A 174 -0.81 15.54 14.55
CA LEU A 174 -1.90 14.84 13.84
C LEU A 174 -3.10 15.76 13.62
N LYS A 175 -3.53 16.50 14.64
CA LYS A 175 -4.61 17.48 14.51
C LYS A 175 -4.30 18.50 13.43
N ARG A 176 -3.06 19.02 13.41
CA ARG A 176 -2.63 19.97 12.40
C ARG A 176 -2.59 19.36 11.00
N ALA A 177 -2.16 18.11 10.85
CA ALA A 177 -2.20 17.40 9.57
C ALA A 177 -3.65 17.26 9.04
N VAL A 178 -4.60 16.90 9.90
CA VAL A 178 -6.03 16.81 9.55
C VAL A 178 -6.61 18.17 9.12
N GLU A 179 -6.24 19.26 9.80
CA GLU A 179 -6.65 20.62 9.40
C GLU A 179 -6.12 20.97 8.00
N ILE A 180 -4.83 20.72 7.74
CA ILE A 180 -4.19 21.00 6.44
C ILE A 180 -4.83 20.13 5.35
N ALA A 181 -5.12 18.85 5.63
CA ALA A 181 -5.83 17.98 4.71
C ALA A 181 -7.19 18.56 4.32
N GLY A 182 -7.95 19.11 5.26
CA GLY A 182 -9.21 19.82 4.98
C GLY A 182 -9.02 21.05 4.08
N ARG A 183 -7.89 21.78 4.18
CA ARG A 183 -7.57 22.89 3.26
C ARG A 183 -7.25 22.39 1.86
N ILE A 184 -6.53 21.27 1.75
CA ILE A 184 -6.27 20.63 0.46
C ILE A 184 -7.57 20.18 -0.20
N GLU A 185 -8.49 19.58 0.57
CA GLU A 185 -9.82 19.18 0.07
C GLU A 185 -10.62 20.36 -0.47
N GLN A 186 -10.64 21.47 0.25
CA GLN A 186 -11.29 22.71 -0.21
C GLN A 186 -10.68 23.23 -1.51
N ALA A 187 -9.34 23.15 -1.65
CA ALA A 187 -8.64 23.66 -2.83
C ALA A 187 -8.72 22.73 -4.06
N THR A 188 -8.85 21.41 -3.84
CA THR A 188 -8.79 20.40 -4.93
C THR A 188 -10.14 19.79 -5.26
N GLY A 189 -11.14 19.91 -4.40
CA GLY A 189 -12.45 19.24 -4.51
C GLY A 189 -12.37 17.73 -4.31
N ARG A 190 -11.28 17.21 -3.72
CA ARG A 190 -11.04 15.77 -3.56
C ARG A 190 -10.57 15.47 -2.14
N PHE A 191 -11.01 14.32 -1.58
CA PHE A 191 -10.56 13.85 -0.27
C PHE A 191 -9.04 13.74 -0.22
N CYS A 192 -8.44 14.23 0.84
CA CYS A 192 -7.01 14.18 1.13
C CYS A 192 -6.80 13.24 2.33
N VAL A 193 -6.28 12.05 2.05
CA VAL A 193 -6.00 11.04 3.07
C VAL A 193 -4.97 11.56 4.06
N VAL A 194 -5.14 11.28 5.34
CA VAL A 194 -4.06 11.39 6.33
C VAL A 194 -3.61 9.97 6.66
N ASP A 195 -2.40 9.61 6.23
CA ASP A 195 -1.75 8.35 6.59
C ASP A 195 -0.88 8.55 7.82
N VAL A 196 -1.21 7.80 8.87
CA VAL A 196 -0.55 7.88 10.17
C VAL A 196 0.38 6.69 10.37
N HIS A 197 1.69 6.94 10.41
CA HIS A 197 2.63 5.98 10.98
C HIS A 197 2.44 5.92 12.49
N TYR A 198 2.01 4.78 12.98
CA TYR A 198 1.77 4.51 14.38
C TYR A 198 2.79 3.51 14.92
N ASP A 199 3.64 3.93 15.85
CA ASP A 199 4.62 3.06 16.53
C ASP A 199 5.04 3.70 17.87
N ASN A 200 5.29 2.89 18.89
CA ASN A 200 5.89 3.26 20.17
C ASN A 200 5.56 4.69 20.63
N LEU A 201 4.32 4.90 21.04
CA LEU A 201 3.83 6.24 21.42
C LEU A 201 4.53 6.77 22.69
N PRO A 202 4.81 8.07 22.77
CA PRO A 202 5.23 8.70 24.03
C PRO A 202 4.05 8.71 25.03
N GLN A 203 4.35 8.88 26.32
CA GLN A 203 3.35 8.80 27.39
C GLN A 203 2.24 9.87 27.32
N ASN A 204 2.46 10.95 26.60
CA ASN A 204 1.50 12.05 26.42
C ASN A 204 0.57 11.89 25.21
N VAL A 205 0.54 10.71 24.57
CA VAL A 205 -0.37 10.36 23.46
C VAL A 205 -0.85 8.94 23.64
N THR A 206 -2.12 8.71 23.39
CA THR A 206 -2.76 7.39 23.42
C THR A 206 -3.23 6.95 22.05
N VAL A 207 -3.35 5.63 21.83
CA VAL A 207 -3.98 5.07 20.63
C VAL A 207 -5.40 5.62 20.44
N GLN A 208 -6.15 5.74 21.51
CA GLN A 208 -7.51 6.27 21.49
C GLN A 208 -7.55 7.70 20.91
N GLU A 209 -6.68 8.61 21.36
CA GLU A 209 -6.61 9.98 20.84
C GLU A 209 -6.28 10.03 19.35
N ILE A 210 -5.39 9.15 18.86
CA ILE A 210 -5.10 9.02 17.43
C ILE A 210 -6.37 8.60 16.69
N LEU A 211 -7.02 7.52 17.13
CA LEU A 211 -8.21 6.99 16.46
C LEU A 211 -9.38 8.00 16.47
N GLU A 212 -9.56 8.76 17.54
CA GLU A 212 -10.60 9.81 17.63
C GLU A 212 -10.29 11.02 16.72
N THR A 213 -9.02 11.31 16.46
CA THR A 213 -8.59 12.42 15.61
C THR A 213 -8.73 12.10 14.12
N LEU A 214 -8.57 10.83 13.74
CA LEU A 214 -8.68 10.37 12.34
C LEU A 214 -10.13 10.44 11.83
N ARG A 215 -10.25 10.80 10.54
CA ARG A 215 -11.53 10.94 9.83
C ARG A 215 -11.86 9.68 9.05
N PRO A 216 -13.13 9.39 8.73
CA PRO A 216 -13.49 8.35 7.77
C PRO A 216 -12.74 8.56 6.45
N GLY A 217 -12.00 7.53 6.00
CA GLY A 217 -11.16 7.57 4.81
C GLY A 217 -9.66 7.78 5.08
N ASP A 218 -9.28 8.20 6.29
CA ASP A 218 -7.87 8.23 6.70
C ASP A 218 -7.33 6.82 6.96
N VAL A 219 -6.00 6.67 6.98
CA VAL A 219 -5.29 5.40 7.13
C VAL A 219 -4.48 5.40 8.42
N ILE A 220 -4.52 4.31 9.16
CA ILE A 220 -3.58 4.03 10.25
C ILE A 220 -2.69 2.84 9.87
N SER A 221 -1.39 3.08 9.76
CA SER A 221 -0.38 2.12 9.34
C SER A 221 0.39 1.54 10.53
N HIS A 222 0.93 0.32 10.36
CA HIS A 222 1.71 -0.41 11.36
C HIS A 222 0.88 -0.87 12.58
N VAL A 223 -0.38 -1.19 12.36
CA VAL A 223 -1.26 -1.59 13.49
C VAL A 223 -0.82 -2.89 14.17
N MET A 224 0.01 -3.71 13.51
CA MET A 224 0.56 -4.97 14.06
C MET A 224 1.88 -4.79 14.81
N GLN A 225 2.33 -3.55 15.06
CA GLN A 225 3.54 -3.25 15.82
C GLN A 225 3.44 -3.74 17.28
N ILE A 226 4.60 -3.91 17.95
CA ILE A 226 4.70 -4.52 19.27
C ILE A 226 5.24 -3.58 20.36
N HIS A 227 5.48 -2.32 20.05
CA HIS A 227 6.13 -1.36 20.93
C HIS A 227 5.14 -0.43 21.63
N GLY A 228 5.35 -0.19 22.91
CA GLY A 228 4.54 0.75 23.69
C GLY A 228 3.06 0.34 23.80
N GLU A 229 2.16 1.30 23.64
CA GLU A 229 0.72 1.01 23.54
C GLU A 229 0.42 0.39 22.19
N THR A 230 -0.14 -0.82 22.19
CA THR A 230 -0.44 -1.60 20.98
C THR A 230 -1.94 -1.65 20.68
N MET A 231 -2.31 -2.29 19.59
CA MET A 231 -3.72 -2.54 19.22
C MET A 231 -4.43 -3.57 20.12
N PHE A 232 -3.72 -4.15 21.09
CA PHE A 232 -4.30 -5.14 22.01
C PHE A 232 -4.55 -4.59 23.39
N THR A 233 -5.58 -5.13 24.02
CA THR A 233 -5.87 -4.95 25.46
C THR A 233 -4.93 -5.84 26.30
N ALA A 234 -4.87 -5.62 27.60
CA ALA A 234 -4.01 -6.38 28.50
C ALA A 234 -4.33 -7.89 28.52
N ASP A 235 -5.55 -8.29 28.21
CA ASP A 235 -5.98 -9.69 28.06
C ASP A 235 -5.76 -10.27 26.68
N GLY A 236 -5.15 -9.51 25.77
CA GLY A 236 -4.67 -9.97 24.46
C GLY A 236 -5.69 -9.90 23.33
N HIS A 237 -6.83 -9.27 23.53
CA HIS A 237 -7.84 -9.05 22.51
C HIS A 237 -7.62 -7.73 21.75
N VAL A 238 -8.10 -7.66 20.52
CA VAL A 238 -8.07 -6.42 19.75
C VAL A 238 -8.96 -5.37 20.42
N ARG A 239 -8.42 -4.16 20.59
CA ARG A 239 -9.10 -3.02 21.23
C ARG A 239 -10.42 -2.69 20.56
N GLU A 240 -11.41 -2.39 21.36
CA GLU A 240 -12.74 -2.06 20.86
C GLU A 240 -12.77 -0.70 20.14
N ASP A 241 -11.99 0.28 20.61
CA ASP A 241 -11.87 1.59 19.96
C ASP A 241 -11.29 1.50 18.55
N LEU A 242 -10.34 0.56 18.30
CA LEU A 242 -9.83 0.28 16.95
C LEU A 242 -10.91 -0.35 16.05
N LYS A 243 -11.70 -1.30 16.57
CA LYS A 243 -12.82 -1.89 15.82
C LYS A 243 -13.87 -0.83 15.46
N GLN A 244 -14.18 0.06 16.39
CA GLN A 244 -15.11 1.18 16.16
C GLN A 244 -14.55 2.18 15.16
N ALA A 245 -13.24 2.50 15.21
CA ALA A 245 -12.57 3.35 14.25
C ALA A 245 -12.70 2.79 12.83
N ARG A 246 -12.45 1.48 12.65
CA ARG A 246 -12.67 0.78 11.38
C ARG A 246 -14.12 0.87 10.90
N GLN A 247 -15.09 0.67 11.81
CA GLN A 247 -16.53 0.80 11.49
C GLN A 247 -16.91 2.23 11.06
N ARG A 248 -16.26 3.25 11.59
CA ARG A 248 -16.40 4.65 11.14
C ARG A 248 -15.80 4.90 9.75
N GLY A 249 -14.99 3.96 9.21
CA GLY A 249 -14.41 4.07 7.89
C GLY A 249 -12.93 4.47 7.88
N ILE A 250 -12.20 4.34 8.99
CA ILE A 250 -10.75 4.43 9.02
C ILE A 250 -10.18 3.14 8.43
N TRP A 251 -9.25 3.26 7.50
CA TRP A 251 -8.58 2.12 6.89
C TRP A 251 -7.45 1.61 7.79
N ILE A 252 -7.41 0.29 7.95
CA ILE A 252 -6.41 -0.40 8.76
C ILE A 252 -5.37 -1.00 7.82
N ASP A 253 -4.15 -0.45 7.83
CA ASP A 253 -3.04 -0.96 7.05
C ASP A 253 -2.06 -1.74 7.93
N ASP A 254 -1.79 -2.96 7.53
CA ASP A 254 -0.82 -3.85 8.18
C ASP A 254 0.60 -3.26 8.10
N CYS A 255 0.97 -2.78 6.92
CA CYS A 255 2.22 -2.06 6.66
C CYS A 255 3.41 -2.69 7.38
N HIS A 256 3.83 -3.85 6.91
CA HIS A 256 4.75 -4.71 7.66
C HIS A 256 6.10 -4.04 7.96
N GLY A 257 6.69 -3.35 6.97
CA GLY A 257 8.07 -2.92 7.08
C GLY A 257 8.97 -4.10 7.44
N ARG A 258 9.97 -3.80 8.23
CA ARG A 258 10.86 -4.84 8.79
C ARG A 258 10.57 -5.14 10.26
N VAL A 259 10.18 -4.12 11.02
CA VAL A 259 10.15 -4.15 12.49
C VAL A 259 8.76 -3.88 13.08
N HIS A 260 7.78 -3.51 12.27
CA HIS A 260 6.49 -3.02 12.75
C HIS A 260 5.41 -4.11 12.84
N TRP A 261 5.81 -5.36 12.95
CA TRP A 261 4.90 -6.51 13.09
C TRP A 261 5.57 -7.69 13.77
N SER A 262 4.77 -8.63 14.25
CA SER A 262 5.21 -9.97 14.66
C SER A 262 4.19 -11.02 14.30
N PHE A 263 4.61 -12.29 14.20
CA PHE A 263 3.65 -13.38 14.01
C PHE A 263 2.73 -13.57 15.20
N ASP A 264 3.16 -13.20 16.40
CA ASP A 264 2.31 -13.26 17.59
C ASP A 264 1.16 -12.23 17.49
N THR A 265 1.45 -10.99 17.10
CA THR A 265 0.41 -9.97 16.92
C THR A 265 -0.55 -10.30 15.77
N LEU A 266 -0.05 -10.75 14.62
CA LEU A 266 -0.88 -11.18 13.51
C LEU A 266 -1.84 -12.30 13.89
N LYS A 267 -1.32 -13.36 14.54
CA LYS A 267 -2.13 -14.52 14.95
C LYS A 267 -3.18 -14.15 15.99
N LYS A 268 -2.85 -13.26 16.94
CA LYS A 268 -3.82 -12.76 17.93
C LYS A 268 -4.94 -11.98 17.25
N ALA A 269 -4.60 -11.04 16.37
CA ALA A 269 -5.58 -10.26 15.62
C ALA A 269 -6.50 -11.16 14.78
N TYR A 270 -5.93 -12.14 14.08
CA TYR A 270 -6.68 -13.04 13.20
C TYR A 270 -7.55 -14.01 13.99
N ALA A 271 -7.11 -14.46 15.18
CA ALA A 271 -7.94 -15.25 16.10
C ALA A 271 -9.18 -14.48 16.60
N ASP A 272 -9.08 -13.16 16.74
CA ASP A 272 -10.20 -12.25 17.04
C ASP A 272 -11.06 -11.91 15.80
N GLY A 273 -10.75 -12.49 14.62
CA GLY A 273 -11.41 -12.16 13.37
C GLY A 273 -11.09 -10.75 12.84
N PHE A 274 -10.00 -10.15 13.31
CA PHE A 274 -9.58 -8.83 12.90
C PHE A 274 -8.43 -8.92 11.87
N TYR A 275 -8.76 -8.74 10.60
CA TYR A 275 -7.83 -8.71 9.49
C TYR A 275 -7.59 -7.27 9.04
N PRO A 276 -6.42 -6.92 8.51
CA PRO A 276 -6.19 -5.60 7.93
C PRO A 276 -7.06 -5.39 6.68
N ASP A 277 -7.40 -4.14 6.40
CA ASP A 277 -8.09 -3.75 5.17
C ASP A 277 -7.12 -3.65 3.99
N ILE A 278 -5.89 -3.21 4.29
CA ILE A 278 -4.80 -3.00 3.34
C ILE A 278 -3.58 -3.78 3.82
N ILE A 279 -2.87 -4.37 2.88
CA ILE A 279 -1.55 -4.97 3.09
C ILE A 279 -0.58 -4.15 2.25
N SER A 280 0.40 -3.54 2.90
CA SER A 280 1.47 -2.80 2.26
C SER A 280 2.85 -3.26 2.74
N SER A 281 3.90 -2.83 2.06
CA SER A 281 5.22 -3.42 2.28
C SER A 281 6.13 -2.62 3.19
N ASP A 282 5.99 -1.30 3.22
CA ASP A 282 6.94 -0.36 3.82
C ASP A 282 8.40 -0.66 3.41
N VAL A 283 8.60 -1.00 2.13
CA VAL A 283 9.94 -1.28 1.64
C VAL A 283 10.75 0.00 1.61
N VAL A 284 11.88 -0.07 2.29
CA VAL A 284 12.95 0.92 2.23
C VAL A 284 14.20 0.30 1.62
N ARG A 285 15.04 1.11 0.99
CA ARG A 285 16.28 0.67 0.33
C ARG A 285 17.12 -0.25 1.21
N ILE A 286 17.26 0.06 2.49
CA ILE A 286 18.08 -0.70 3.44
C ILE A 286 17.46 -2.03 3.86
N SER A 287 16.16 -2.25 3.64
CA SER A 287 15.46 -3.50 3.95
C SER A 287 15.33 -4.45 2.76
N THR A 288 15.62 -4.00 1.55
CA THR A 288 15.36 -4.74 0.31
C THR A 288 16.06 -6.10 0.24
N PHE A 289 17.26 -6.23 0.82
CA PHE A 289 18.06 -7.48 0.79
C PHE A 289 18.39 -8.03 2.18
N VAL A 290 17.68 -7.55 3.20
CA VAL A 290 17.89 -7.96 4.60
C VAL A 290 16.78 -8.91 5.02
N ARG A 291 17.09 -9.96 5.78
CA ARG A 291 16.07 -10.86 6.36
C ARG A 291 15.54 -10.30 7.69
N PRO A 292 14.24 -10.50 7.97
CA PRO A 292 13.20 -11.01 7.08
C PRO A 292 13.06 -10.10 5.86
N GLY A 293 12.81 -10.70 4.69
CA GLY A 293 12.64 -9.95 3.44
C GLY A 293 11.49 -8.97 3.52
N SER A 294 11.54 -7.95 2.65
CA SER A 294 10.49 -6.95 2.57
C SER A 294 10.10 -6.76 1.11
N SER A 295 8.86 -7.05 0.78
CA SER A 295 8.19 -6.78 -0.50
C SER A 295 6.70 -7.01 -0.30
N LEU A 296 5.85 -6.46 -1.16
CA LEU A 296 4.41 -6.69 -1.08
C LEU A 296 4.07 -8.19 -1.12
N VAL A 297 4.70 -8.94 -2.01
CA VAL A 297 4.50 -10.40 -2.12
C VAL A 297 4.94 -11.15 -0.86
N HIS A 298 6.02 -10.71 -0.22
CA HIS A 298 6.43 -11.27 1.07
C HIS A 298 5.38 -10.99 2.16
N SER A 299 4.84 -9.76 2.22
CA SER A 299 3.76 -9.40 3.15
C SER A 299 2.53 -10.28 2.92
N MET A 300 2.14 -10.51 1.65
CA MET A 300 1.05 -11.45 1.31
C MET A 300 1.31 -12.87 1.83
N CYS A 301 2.53 -13.39 1.67
CA CYS A 301 2.90 -14.71 2.18
C CYS A 301 2.86 -14.79 3.71
N VAL A 302 3.29 -13.74 4.39
CA VAL A 302 3.25 -13.61 5.85
C VAL A 302 1.80 -13.61 6.37
N CYS A 303 0.92 -12.79 5.77
CA CYS A 303 -0.50 -12.76 6.11
C CYS A 303 -1.16 -14.13 5.91
N SER A 304 -0.85 -14.82 4.81
CA SER A 304 -1.34 -16.17 4.56
C SER A 304 -0.82 -17.18 5.59
N ALA A 305 0.45 -17.10 5.98
CA ALA A 305 1.03 -17.94 7.00
C ALA A 305 0.36 -17.72 8.37
N ALA A 306 -0.03 -16.49 8.68
CA ALA A 306 -0.78 -16.14 9.89
C ALA A 306 -2.25 -16.58 9.86
N GLY A 307 -2.83 -16.87 8.68
CA GLY A 307 -4.18 -17.45 8.54
C GLY A 307 -5.17 -16.65 7.69
N MET A 308 -4.76 -15.55 7.05
CA MET A 308 -5.60 -14.79 6.12
C MET A 308 -5.83 -15.57 4.82
N SER A 309 -7.06 -15.55 4.29
CA SER A 309 -7.40 -16.26 3.06
C SER A 309 -6.83 -15.59 1.81
N GLU A 310 -6.62 -16.37 0.73
CA GLU A 310 -6.09 -15.85 -0.54
C GLU A 310 -6.94 -14.70 -1.10
N LEU A 311 -8.26 -14.82 -1.04
CA LEU A 311 -9.16 -13.81 -1.62
C LEU A 311 -9.18 -12.52 -0.80
N GLU A 312 -9.08 -12.61 0.53
CA GLU A 312 -8.93 -11.45 1.40
C GLU A 312 -7.61 -10.73 1.14
N ILE A 313 -6.51 -11.50 1.00
CA ILE A 313 -5.19 -10.95 0.64
C ILE A 313 -5.26 -10.23 -0.71
N PHE A 314 -5.83 -10.86 -1.76
CA PHE A 314 -5.95 -10.23 -3.07
C PHE A 314 -6.77 -8.94 -3.02
N LYS A 315 -7.85 -8.91 -2.24
CA LYS A 315 -8.65 -7.70 -2.04
C LYS A 315 -7.85 -6.60 -1.33
N ALA A 316 -7.06 -6.97 -0.32
CA ALA A 316 -6.24 -6.04 0.48
C ALA A 316 -5.04 -5.45 -0.28
N VAL A 317 -4.62 -6.05 -1.41
CA VAL A 317 -3.54 -5.54 -2.27
C VAL A 317 -4.03 -5.05 -3.64
N THR A 318 -5.34 -4.94 -3.87
CA THR A 318 -5.91 -4.46 -5.13
C THR A 318 -7.07 -3.49 -4.91
N GLN A 319 -8.28 -4.01 -4.67
CA GLN A 319 -9.50 -3.21 -4.63
C GLN A 319 -9.57 -2.28 -3.42
N THR A 320 -9.16 -2.74 -2.25
CA THR A 320 -9.25 -1.93 -1.04
C THR A 320 -8.32 -0.71 -1.08
N PRO A 321 -7.00 -0.85 -1.36
CA PRO A 321 -6.14 0.32 -1.50
C PRO A 321 -6.56 1.25 -2.64
N ALA A 322 -7.08 0.72 -3.76
CA ALA A 322 -7.64 1.56 -4.82
C ALA A 322 -8.82 2.41 -4.34
N ARG A 323 -9.66 1.85 -3.45
CA ARG A 323 -10.78 2.58 -2.84
C ARG A 323 -10.30 3.64 -1.86
N ALA A 324 -9.36 3.29 -0.98
CA ALA A 324 -8.78 4.22 -0.01
C ALA A 324 -8.13 5.43 -0.70
N LEU A 325 -7.42 5.18 -1.80
CA LEU A 325 -6.76 6.21 -2.62
C LEU A 325 -7.72 6.99 -3.55
N GLY A 326 -9.00 6.60 -3.64
CA GLY A 326 -9.96 7.21 -4.57
C GLY A 326 -9.59 7.02 -6.05
N ILE A 327 -9.04 5.85 -6.42
CA ILE A 327 -8.61 5.53 -7.79
C ILE A 327 -9.31 4.30 -8.38
N LEU A 328 -10.45 3.90 -7.83
CA LEU A 328 -11.22 2.76 -8.35
C LEU A 328 -11.67 2.94 -9.81
N ASP A 329 -11.72 4.16 -10.30
CA ASP A 329 -12.02 4.47 -11.71
C ASP A 329 -10.95 3.93 -12.67
N ARG A 330 -9.72 3.73 -12.22
CA ARG A 330 -8.57 3.32 -13.06
C ARG A 330 -7.75 2.13 -12.55
N ALA A 331 -7.89 1.70 -11.29
CA ALA A 331 -7.12 0.61 -10.70
C ALA A 331 -7.98 -0.27 -9.78
N GLY A 332 -7.43 -1.41 -9.34
CA GLY A 332 -8.03 -2.28 -8.32
C GLY A 332 -9.13 -3.22 -8.80
N THR A 333 -9.57 -3.14 -10.04
CA THR A 333 -10.52 -4.08 -10.67
C THR A 333 -10.18 -4.32 -12.14
N LEU A 334 -10.76 -5.38 -12.73
CA LEU A 334 -10.60 -5.75 -14.14
C LEU A 334 -11.86 -5.39 -14.98
N ASP A 335 -12.43 -4.21 -14.73
CA ASP A 335 -13.60 -3.75 -15.46
C ASP A 335 -13.23 -3.22 -16.84
N VAL A 336 -14.13 -3.38 -17.81
CA VAL A 336 -13.98 -2.84 -19.16
C VAL A 336 -13.83 -1.32 -19.10
N GLY A 337 -12.91 -0.79 -19.91
CA GLY A 337 -12.59 0.64 -20.00
C GLY A 337 -11.45 1.09 -19.07
N LYS A 338 -11.01 0.25 -18.13
CA LYS A 338 -9.86 0.57 -17.26
C LYS A 338 -8.54 0.24 -17.93
N PRO A 339 -7.42 0.87 -17.52
CA PRO A 339 -6.09 0.47 -17.92
C PRO A 339 -5.86 -1.03 -17.71
N ALA A 340 -5.24 -1.69 -18.67
CA ALA A 340 -4.91 -3.10 -18.58
C ALA A 340 -3.65 -3.32 -17.73
N ASP A 341 -3.74 -2.91 -16.47
CA ASP A 341 -2.77 -3.15 -15.42
C ASP A 341 -3.11 -4.50 -14.77
N ILE A 342 -2.29 -5.52 -15.01
CA ILE A 342 -2.63 -6.91 -14.69
C ILE A 342 -1.42 -7.60 -14.07
N CYS A 343 -1.69 -8.39 -13.02
CA CYS A 343 -0.75 -9.37 -12.47
C CYS A 343 -1.26 -10.78 -12.71
N ILE A 344 -0.52 -11.61 -13.44
CA ILE A 344 -0.77 -13.06 -13.50
C ILE A 344 0.06 -13.70 -12.40
N MET A 345 -0.61 -14.43 -11.51
CA MET A 345 0.00 -14.95 -10.28
C MET A 345 -0.26 -16.44 -10.10
N ASP A 346 0.79 -17.18 -9.84
CA ASP A 346 0.71 -18.55 -9.36
C ASP A 346 0.62 -18.58 -7.81
N VAL A 347 -0.20 -19.44 -7.28
CA VAL A 347 -0.35 -19.64 -5.84
C VAL A 347 -0.08 -21.12 -5.50
N ARG A 348 0.93 -21.35 -4.68
CA ARG A 348 1.37 -22.69 -4.30
C ARG A 348 1.32 -22.88 -2.79
N ASN A 349 1.22 -24.12 -2.36
CA ASN A 349 1.45 -24.44 -0.94
C ASN A 349 2.91 -24.14 -0.59
N SER A 350 3.12 -23.39 0.47
CA SER A 350 4.45 -23.06 0.96
C SER A 350 4.97 -24.14 1.87
N LEU A 351 6.25 -24.53 1.67
CA LEU A 351 6.99 -25.38 2.58
C LEU A 351 7.97 -24.58 3.46
N GLU A 352 8.05 -23.29 3.23
CA GLU A 352 8.96 -22.39 3.93
C GLU A 352 8.49 -22.14 5.37
N THR A 353 9.45 -21.82 6.24
CA THR A 353 9.19 -21.23 7.54
C THR A 353 9.60 -19.79 7.49
N TYR A 354 8.63 -18.89 7.57
CA TYR A 354 8.87 -17.46 7.67
C TYR A 354 9.30 -17.10 9.09
N GLN A 355 10.07 -16.05 9.23
CA GLN A 355 10.51 -15.53 10.52
C GLN A 355 10.28 -14.00 10.53
N ASP A 356 9.72 -13.49 11.62
CA ASP A 356 9.68 -12.06 11.85
C ASP A 356 11.04 -11.50 12.34
N TRP A 357 11.14 -10.18 12.46
CA TRP A 357 12.36 -9.54 12.93
C TRP A 357 12.77 -9.97 14.35
N TRP A 358 11.81 -10.35 15.15
CA TRP A 358 11.98 -10.70 16.58
C TRP A 358 12.34 -12.18 16.78
N GLY A 359 12.46 -12.92 15.70
CA GLY A 359 12.81 -14.35 15.71
C GLY A 359 11.62 -15.28 15.84
N GLY A 360 10.38 -14.76 15.84
CA GLY A 360 9.15 -15.55 15.87
C GLY A 360 8.97 -16.35 14.56
N PRO A 361 8.95 -17.70 14.59
CA PRO A 361 8.77 -18.50 13.38
C PRO A 361 7.29 -18.74 13.08
N CYS A 362 6.93 -18.82 11.79
CA CYS A 362 5.64 -19.26 11.33
C CYS A 362 5.78 -20.15 10.09
N LYS A 363 5.20 -21.35 10.15
CA LYS A 363 5.13 -22.23 8.99
C LYS A 363 4.27 -21.59 7.90
N GLY A 364 4.79 -21.52 6.69
CA GLY A 364 4.07 -20.98 5.54
C GLY A 364 2.82 -21.80 5.21
N ASN A 365 1.86 -21.12 4.62
CA ASN A 365 0.63 -21.72 4.08
C ASN A 365 0.65 -21.63 2.56
N LYS A 366 0.61 -20.40 2.02
CA LYS A 366 0.68 -20.15 0.57
C LYS A 366 1.90 -19.31 0.24
N CYS A 367 2.41 -19.52 -0.97
CA CYS A 367 3.42 -18.70 -1.62
C CYS A 367 2.80 -18.10 -2.86
N PHE A 368 2.90 -16.79 -2.99
CA PHE A 368 2.40 -16.01 -4.13
C PHE A 368 3.57 -15.72 -5.07
N ILE A 369 3.43 -16.07 -6.34
CA ILE A 369 4.51 -15.98 -7.34
C ILE A 369 4.01 -15.21 -8.55
N PRO A 370 4.39 -13.94 -8.73
CA PRO A 370 4.05 -13.19 -9.92
C PRO A 370 4.72 -13.84 -11.15
N LEU A 371 3.93 -14.24 -12.12
CA LEU A 371 4.40 -14.86 -13.36
C LEU A 371 4.56 -13.84 -14.47
N MET A 372 3.68 -12.83 -14.51
CA MET A 372 3.68 -11.80 -15.53
C MET A 372 3.04 -10.52 -14.98
N THR A 373 3.59 -9.38 -15.35
CA THR A 373 3.03 -8.06 -15.06
C THR A 373 2.80 -7.33 -16.37
N LEU A 374 1.56 -6.85 -16.57
CA LEU A 374 1.22 -5.95 -17.65
C LEU A 374 0.94 -4.57 -17.06
N LYS A 375 1.47 -3.54 -17.72
CA LYS A 375 1.22 -2.13 -17.43
C LYS A 375 0.68 -1.45 -18.68
N ASP A 376 -0.53 -0.88 -18.59
CA ASP A 376 -1.23 -0.29 -19.74
C ASP A 376 -1.28 -1.24 -20.96
N GLY A 377 -1.52 -2.53 -20.69
CA GLY A 377 -1.61 -3.58 -21.72
C GLY A 377 -0.25 -4.09 -22.25
N VAL A 378 0.86 -3.50 -21.85
CA VAL A 378 2.20 -3.92 -22.26
C VAL A 378 2.81 -4.86 -21.23
N ILE A 379 3.36 -5.99 -21.68
CA ILE A 379 4.11 -6.90 -20.80
C ILE A 379 5.41 -6.22 -20.38
N VAL A 380 5.51 -5.87 -19.09
CA VAL A 380 6.69 -5.22 -18.50
C VAL A 380 7.54 -6.19 -17.68
N TYR A 381 6.99 -7.33 -17.32
CA TYR A 381 7.69 -8.43 -16.63
C TYR A 381 7.08 -9.78 -17.01
N ARG A 382 7.95 -10.78 -17.15
CA ARG A 382 7.54 -12.17 -17.39
C ARG A 382 8.59 -13.13 -16.85
N GLN A 383 8.15 -14.15 -16.11
CA GLN A 383 9.01 -15.27 -15.71
C GLN A 383 9.47 -16.07 -16.94
N THR A 384 10.72 -16.53 -16.94
CA THR A 384 11.34 -17.23 -18.09
C THR A 384 10.66 -18.55 -18.43
N PHE A 385 9.94 -19.14 -17.48
CA PHE A 385 9.26 -20.44 -17.66
C PHE A 385 7.75 -20.32 -17.92
N PHE A 386 7.21 -19.11 -17.95
CA PHE A 386 5.76 -18.86 -18.13
C PHE A 386 5.32 -18.41 -19.55
#